data_4d3c15724f9d348fa59fd66bf69569b8
#
_entry.id   4d3c15724f9d348fa59fd66bf69569b8
#
_cell.length_a   1.000
_cell.length_b   1.000
_cell.length_c   1.000
_cell.angle_alpha   90.00
_cell.angle_beta   90.00
_cell.angle_gamma   90.00
#
_symmetry.space_group_name_H-M   'P 1'
#
loop_
_entity.id
_entity.type
_entity.pdbx_description
1 polymer ?
#
loop_
_entity_poly.entity_id
_entity_poly.type
_entity_poly.pdbx_seq_one_letter_code
_entity_poly.pdbx_strand_id
1 'polypeptide(L)'
;SVYWCGPTVYDAPHLGHARSTMAFDILVRYLRWSGYEVKAVSNITDIDDKIIARAAEEGTSEPDLAARFEEIFIAEMDRLNIAHPDLRPRATEFVDRMVSVITDLIDREMAYTTDDGVYFDVDKLDEYGALVNRTVDDLREGAGARVDVDEGKDDPLDFALWKAAKPGEPTWDSPWGPGRPGWHIECVAMSLDLLGDGFDIHGGGDDLIFPHHENERAEALGCGREFAKYWIHNGMVQVDGEKMSKSLGNFTTLEAMLDHWDPRALRLLVLQTHYRHTMEIGADALDGAVSALDRLDAFADRFRSANLEDSEPDGSVVAKFNEAMDDDLGTPAAVAVIFDAVREANRHLDEDNSDEAASI
;
A
#
# COMPACT_ATOMS: atom_id res chain seq x y z
N SER A 1 -5.72 0.97 14.77
CA SER A 1 -4.77 0.04 14.13
C SER A 1 -4.97 0.03 12.61
N VAL A 2 -3.87 0.09 11.87
CA VAL A 2 -3.86 0.12 10.40
C VAL A 2 -2.84 -0.90 9.90
N TYR A 3 -3.26 -1.79 9.00
CA TYR A 3 -2.38 -2.68 8.27
C TYR A 3 -2.54 -2.42 6.76
N TRP A 4 -1.45 -2.33 6.03
CA TRP A 4 -1.51 -2.33 4.57
C TRP A 4 -0.45 -3.23 3.98
N CYS A 5 -0.80 -3.90 2.87
CA CYS A 5 0.11 -4.78 2.17
C CYS A 5 1.32 -4.00 1.66
N GLY A 6 2.50 -4.46 2.08
CA GLY A 6 3.77 -3.94 1.63
C GLY A 6 4.22 -4.54 0.30
N PRO A 7 5.40 -4.19 -0.19
CA PRO A 7 5.91 -4.67 -1.47
C PRO A 7 6.41 -6.12 -1.40
N THR A 8 6.32 -6.81 -2.53
CA THR A 8 7.15 -7.99 -2.81
C THR A 8 8.49 -7.49 -3.37
N VAL A 9 9.58 -7.75 -2.66
CA VAL A 9 10.89 -7.15 -2.93
C VAL A 9 11.72 -7.97 -3.92
N TYR A 10 11.24 -8.07 -5.16
CA TYR A 10 11.93 -8.77 -6.26
C TYR A 10 12.53 -7.84 -7.31
N ASP A 11 12.14 -6.58 -7.34
CA ASP A 11 12.63 -5.55 -8.27
C ASP A 11 12.52 -4.16 -7.65
N ALA A 12 13.12 -3.16 -8.30
CA ALA A 12 13.06 -1.77 -7.87
C ALA A 12 11.60 -1.25 -7.80
N PRO A 13 11.26 -0.44 -6.78
CA PRO A 13 9.91 0.08 -6.65
C PRO A 13 9.56 0.99 -7.83
N HIS A 14 8.30 1.00 -8.17
CA HIS A 14 7.72 1.89 -9.16
C HIS A 14 6.74 2.87 -8.51
N LEU A 15 6.25 3.80 -9.29
CA LEU A 15 5.36 4.85 -8.83
C LEU A 15 4.05 4.34 -8.17
N GLY A 16 3.55 3.17 -8.59
CA GLY A 16 2.41 2.52 -7.94
C GLY A 16 2.68 2.20 -6.47
N HIS A 17 3.89 1.69 -6.15
CA HIS A 17 4.31 1.45 -4.77
C HIS A 17 4.38 2.76 -3.97
N ALA A 18 4.97 3.81 -4.53
CA ALA A 18 5.06 5.11 -3.90
C ALA A 18 3.67 5.69 -3.60
N ARG A 19 2.76 5.63 -4.58
CA ARG A 19 1.39 6.12 -4.42
C ARG A 19 0.62 5.36 -3.33
N SER A 20 0.69 4.03 -3.33
CA SER A 20 0.01 3.21 -2.34
C SER A 20 0.55 3.52 -0.95
N THR A 21 1.87 3.46 -0.75
CA THR A 21 2.49 3.75 0.54
C THR A 21 2.18 5.18 1.02
N MET A 22 2.14 6.16 0.10
CA MET A 22 1.81 7.55 0.41
C MET A 22 0.34 7.71 0.83
N ALA A 23 -0.60 6.97 0.25
CA ALA A 23 -1.99 7.02 0.66
C ALA A 23 -2.16 6.59 2.13
N PHE A 24 -1.46 5.54 2.55
CA PHE A 24 -1.47 5.10 3.95
C PHE A 24 -0.65 6.01 4.88
N ASP A 25 0.46 6.60 4.42
CA ASP A 25 1.19 7.63 5.16
C ASP A 25 0.27 8.83 5.49
N ILE A 26 -0.51 9.29 4.52
CA ILE A 26 -1.45 10.38 4.69
C ILE A 26 -2.59 9.99 5.64
N LEU A 27 -3.17 8.81 5.49
CA LEU A 27 -4.19 8.30 6.39
C LEU A 27 -3.67 8.26 7.85
N VAL A 28 -2.50 7.69 8.08
CA VAL A 28 -1.91 7.57 9.42
C VAL A 28 -1.60 8.95 10.01
N ARG A 29 -1.03 9.87 9.19
CA ARG A 29 -0.75 11.25 9.63
C ARG A 29 -2.02 11.98 9.99
N TYR A 30 -3.07 11.88 9.18
CA TYR A 30 -4.33 12.55 9.45
C TYR A 30 -5.05 11.98 10.67
N LEU A 31 -5.09 10.66 10.84
CA LEU A 31 -5.64 10.05 12.05
C LEU A 31 -4.90 10.51 13.31
N ARG A 32 -3.56 10.59 13.27
CA ARG A 32 -2.76 11.10 14.39
C ARG A 32 -3.00 12.59 14.62
N TRP A 33 -3.11 13.40 13.56
CA TRP A 33 -3.50 14.82 13.63
C TRP A 33 -4.86 14.99 14.30
N SER A 34 -5.83 14.12 14.00
CA SER A 34 -7.17 14.11 14.59
C SER A 34 -7.20 13.55 16.03
N GLY A 35 -6.05 13.24 16.62
CA GLY A 35 -5.91 12.82 18.02
C GLY A 35 -6.05 11.33 18.29
N TYR A 36 -6.07 10.49 17.24
CA TYR A 36 -6.08 9.04 17.42
C TYR A 36 -4.68 8.49 17.71
N GLU A 37 -4.59 7.53 18.62
CA GLU A 37 -3.41 6.68 18.75
C GLU A 37 -3.45 5.62 17.65
N VAL A 38 -2.48 5.66 16.73
CA VAL A 38 -2.43 4.76 15.58
C VAL A 38 -1.24 3.85 15.66
N LYS A 39 -1.48 2.53 15.67
CA LYS A 39 -0.48 1.50 15.42
C LYS A 39 -0.54 1.13 13.94
N ALA A 40 0.51 1.48 13.20
CA ALA A 40 0.64 1.31 11.76
C ALA A 40 1.59 0.16 11.43
N VAL A 41 1.14 -0.79 10.61
CA VAL A 41 1.91 -1.97 10.19
C VAL A 41 1.89 -2.11 8.69
N SER A 42 3.05 -2.34 8.08
CA SER A 42 3.17 -2.72 6.66
C SER A 42 4.27 -3.76 6.51
N ASN A 43 3.96 -4.88 5.90
CA ASN A 43 4.90 -5.98 5.74
C ASN A 43 5.92 -5.74 4.61
N ILE A 44 6.90 -6.64 4.58
CA ILE A 44 7.74 -6.93 3.41
C ILE A 44 7.50 -8.40 3.06
N THR A 45 7.07 -8.66 1.82
CA THR A 45 7.07 -10.01 1.26
C THR A 45 8.46 -10.29 0.70
N ASP A 46 9.25 -11.01 1.50
CA ASP A 46 10.65 -11.35 1.22
C ASP A 46 10.84 -12.80 0.75
N ILE A 47 9.74 -13.50 0.48
CA ILE A 47 9.68 -14.83 -0.12
C ILE A 47 8.48 -14.93 -1.08
N ASP A 48 8.74 -15.19 -2.35
CA ASP A 48 7.73 -15.30 -3.42
C ASP A 48 8.33 -15.95 -4.67
N ASP A 49 7.50 -16.51 -5.56
CA ASP A 49 7.94 -17.09 -6.81
C ASP A 49 8.77 -16.11 -7.66
N LYS A 50 8.43 -14.81 -7.64
CA LYS A 50 9.15 -13.77 -8.38
C LYS A 50 10.54 -13.52 -7.81
N ILE A 51 10.69 -13.57 -6.48
CA ILE A 51 11.99 -13.44 -5.81
C ILE A 51 12.89 -14.63 -6.20
N ILE A 52 12.35 -15.85 -6.14
CA ILE A 52 13.07 -17.07 -6.49
C ILE A 52 13.54 -17.02 -7.95
N ALA A 53 12.63 -16.71 -8.88
CA ALA A 53 12.95 -16.62 -10.30
C ALA A 53 14.02 -15.55 -10.57
N ARG A 54 13.87 -14.36 -9.98
CA ARG A 54 14.81 -13.26 -10.17
C ARG A 54 16.18 -13.53 -9.57
N ALA A 55 16.24 -14.16 -8.39
CA ALA A 55 17.50 -14.56 -7.76
C ALA A 55 18.26 -15.56 -8.62
N ALA A 56 17.54 -16.55 -9.20
CA ALA A 56 18.13 -17.51 -10.13
C ALA A 56 18.65 -16.84 -11.41
N GLU A 57 17.91 -15.88 -11.98
CA GLU A 57 18.34 -15.12 -13.16
C GLU A 57 19.63 -14.30 -12.89
N GLU A 58 19.74 -13.70 -11.73
CA GLU A 58 20.90 -12.87 -11.34
C GLU A 58 22.05 -13.70 -10.75
N GLY A 59 21.85 -14.97 -10.44
CA GLY A 59 22.84 -15.83 -9.81
C GLY A 59 23.17 -15.42 -8.37
N THR A 60 22.18 -14.90 -7.65
CA THR A 60 22.28 -14.51 -6.24
C THR A 60 21.35 -15.37 -5.37
N SER A 61 21.43 -15.23 -4.06
CA SER A 61 20.48 -15.88 -3.14
C SER A 61 19.20 -15.07 -2.99
N GLU A 62 18.06 -15.72 -2.71
CA GLU A 62 16.77 -15.07 -2.48
C GLU A 62 16.84 -14.07 -1.32
N PRO A 63 17.46 -14.37 -0.14
CA PRO A 63 17.60 -13.42 0.93
C PRO A 63 18.43 -12.18 0.56
N ASP A 64 19.53 -12.36 -0.21
CA ASP A 64 20.37 -11.24 -0.63
C ASP A 64 19.64 -10.35 -1.64
N LEU A 65 18.86 -10.97 -2.55
CA LEU A 65 18.02 -10.22 -3.49
C LEU A 65 16.96 -9.40 -2.75
N ALA A 66 16.21 -10.06 -1.86
CA ALA A 66 15.13 -9.43 -1.09
C ALA A 66 15.66 -8.30 -0.22
N ALA A 67 16.76 -8.50 0.52
CA ALA A 67 17.37 -7.47 1.33
C ALA A 67 17.80 -6.24 0.51
N ARG A 68 18.40 -6.46 -0.68
CA ARG A 68 18.79 -5.36 -1.56
C ARG A 68 17.61 -4.51 -2.02
N PHE A 69 16.51 -5.14 -2.47
CA PHE A 69 15.34 -4.40 -2.94
C PHE A 69 14.50 -3.81 -1.82
N GLU A 70 14.52 -4.41 -0.63
CA GLU A 70 13.95 -3.81 0.58
C GLU A 70 14.68 -2.49 0.93
N GLU A 71 16.03 -2.49 0.92
CA GLU A 71 16.83 -1.29 1.17
C GLU A 71 16.54 -0.19 0.16
N ILE A 72 16.45 -0.54 -1.14
CA ILE A 72 16.09 0.41 -2.21
C ILE A 72 14.69 0.98 -1.98
N PHE A 73 13.70 0.11 -1.68
CA PHE A 73 12.35 0.55 -1.40
C PHE A 73 12.29 1.54 -0.23
N ILE A 74 12.94 1.23 0.88
CA ILE A 74 12.96 2.11 2.05
C ILE A 74 13.60 3.46 1.71
N ALA A 75 14.75 3.44 1.05
CA ALA A 75 15.47 4.67 0.67
C ALA A 75 14.64 5.58 -0.25
N GLU A 76 13.89 5.01 -1.19
CA GLU A 76 13.03 5.82 -2.08
C GLU A 76 11.79 6.36 -1.36
N MET A 77 11.20 5.60 -0.42
CA MET A 77 10.12 6.10 0.44
C MET A 77 10.60 7.24 1.36
N ASP A 78 11.83 7.16 1.87
CA ASP A 78 12.45 8.22 2.66
C ASP A 78 12.65 9.51 1.84
N ARG A 79 13.08 9.40 0.57
CA ARG A 79 13.18 10.55 -0.36
C ARG A 79 11.84 11.25 -0.55
N LEU A 80 10.74 10.51 -0.51
CA LEU A 80 9.38 11.04 -0.59
C LEU A 80 8.85 11.56 0.74
N ASN A 81 9.64 11.56 1.82
CA ASN A 81 9.21 11.91 3.18
C ASN A 81 7.97 11.10 3.64
N ILE A 82 7.92 9.84 3.25
CA ILE A 82 6.91 8.88 3.73
C ILE A 82 7.38 8.36 5.09
N ALA A 83 6.55 8.48 6.11
CA ALA A 83 6.88 8.01 7.44
C ALA A 83 6.95 6.48 7.48
N HIS A 84 7.91 5.95 8.24
CA HIS A 84 7.97 4.51 8.49
C HIS A 84 6.73 4.06 9.26
N PRO A 85 6.17 2.87 8.95
CA PRO A 85 5.19 2.25 9.83
C PRO A 85 5.84 1.96 11.19
N ASP A 86 5.01 1.82 12.23
CA ASP A 86 5.51 1.46 13.57
C ASP A 86 6.15 0.07 13.59
N LEU A 87 5.64 -0.84 12.74
CA LEU A 87 6.20 -2.18 12.53
C LEU A 87 6.27 -2.52 11.04
N ARG A 88 7.38 -3.14 10.64
CA ARG A 88 7.61 -3.64 9.27
C ARG A 88 8.07 -5.10 9.31
N PRO A 89 7.14 -6.05 9.54
CA PRO A 89 7.48 -7.46 9.61
C PRO A 89 7.87 -8.00 8.23
N ARG A 90 8.78 -8.97 8.19
CA ARG A 90 9.07 -9.76 7.00
C ARG A 90 8.31 -11.07 7.02
N ALA A 91 7.83 -11.53 5.87
CA ALA A 91 7.07 -12.78 5.76
C ALA A 91 7.86 -13.98 6.31
N THR A 92 9.15 -14.05 6.03
CA THR A 92 10.03 -15.15 6.50
C THR A 92 10.15 -15.24 8.03
N GLU A 93 9.91 -14.14 8.76
CA GLU A 93 9.93 -14.10 10.23
C GLU A 93 8.66 -14.68 10.86
N PHE A 94 7.60 -14.90 10.06
CA PHE A 94 6.27 -15.32 10.52
C PHE A 94 5.84 -16.70 10.03
N VAL A 95 6.74 -17.50 9.44
CA VAL A 95 6.38 -18.80 8.87
C VAL A 95 5.76 -19.75 9.91
N ASP A 96 6.28 -19.79 11.13
CA ASP A 96 5.69 -20.60 12.20
C ASP A 96 4.24 -20.19 12.53
N ARG A 97 3.93 -18.88 12.42
CA ARG A 97 2.56 -18.38 12.60
C ARG A 97 1.67 -18.78 11.44
N MET A 98 2.18 -18.71 10.21
CA MET A 98 1.46 -19.17 9.02
C MET A 98 1.12 -20.65 9.11
N VAL A 99 2.09 -21.49 9.51
CA VAL A 99 1.85 -22.93 9.75
C VAL A 99 0.77 -23.15 10.80
N SER A 100 0.74 -22.34 11.87
CA SER A 100 -0.30 -22.44 12.90
C SER A 100 -1.69 -22.08 12.36
N VAL A 101 -1.80 -21.02 11.55
CA VAL A 101 -3.07 -20.62 10.93
C VAL A 101 -3.56 -21.69 9.94
N ILE A 102 -2.68 -22.21 9.10
CA ILE A 102 -3.01 -23.28 8.15
C ILE A 102 -3.46 -24.55 8.88
N THR A 103 -2.83 -24.89 10.00
CA THR A 103 -3.26 -26.03 10.83
C THR A 103 -4.69 -25.84 11.34
N ASP A 104 -5.02 -24.65 11.85
CA ASP A 104 -6.39 -24.33 12.32
C ASP A 104 -7.42 -24.40 11.17
N LEU A 105 -7.05 -23.95 9.96
CA LEU A 105 -7.90 -24.09 8.77
C LEU A 105 -8.17 -25.56 8.39
N ILE A 106 -7.16 -26.42 8.44
CA ILE A 106 -7.33 -27.85 8.17
C ILE A 106 -8.18 -28.52 9.26
N ASP A 107 -7.94 -28.22 10.54
CA ASP A 107 -8.71 -28.77 11.66
C ASP A 107 -10.19 -28.38 11.60
N ARG A 108 -10.50 -27.26 10.94
CA ARG A 108 -11.88 -26.77 10.71
C ARG A 108 -12.48 -27.20 9.36
N GLU A 109 -11.78 -28.05 8.63
CA GLU A 109 -12.21 -28.53 7.31
C GLU A 109 -12.38 -27.41 6.25
N MET A 110 -11.69 -26.26 6.44
CA MET A 110 -11.66 -25.12 5.50
C MET A 110 -10.54 -25.24 4.50
N ALA A 111 -9.61 -26.16 4.69
CA ALA A 111 -8.47 -26.42 3.83
C ALA A 111 -8.21 -27.92 3.69
N TYR A 112 -7.60 -28.31 2.58
CA TYR A 112 -7.26 -29.70 2.29
C TYR A 112 -5.81 -29.84 1.81
N THR A 113 -5.25 -31.03 1.98
CA THR A 113 -3.88 -31.38 1.57
C THR A 113 -3.86 -32.16 0.28
N THR A 114 -2.87 -31.86 -0.56
CA THR A 114 -2.59 -32.55 -1.82
C THR A 114 -1.12 -32.96 -1.87
N ASP A 115 -0.69 -33.63 -2.93
CA ASP A 115 0.71 -33.99 -3.13
C ASP A 115 1.62 -32.76 -3.35
N ASP A 116 1.07 -31.62 -3.79
CA ASP A 116 1.79 -30.40 -4.12
C ASP A 116 1.61 -29.28 -3.07
N GLY A 117 0.80 -29.49 -2.02
CA GLY A 117 0.67 -28.52 -0.93
C GLY A 117 -0.62 -28.60 -0.12
N VAL A 118 -1.02 -27.44 0.39
CA VAL A 118 -2.28 -27.22 1.11
C VAL A 118 -3.05 -26.08 0.44
N TYR A 119 -4.32 -26.30 0.21
CA TYR A 119 -5.21 -25.34 -0.46
C TYR A 119 -6.39 -25.00 0.42
N PHE A 120 -6.82 -23.73 0.35
CA PHE A 120 -8.08 -23.28 0.92
C PHE A 120 -9.22 -23.71 0.00
N ASP A 121 -10.27 -24.31 0.59
CA ASP A 121 -11.50 -24.74 -0.10
C ASP A 121 -12.50 -23.57 -0.07
N VAL A 122 -12.64 -22.86 -1.20
CA VAL A 122 -13.51 -21.67 -1.25
C VAL A 122 -15.00 -22.01 -1.11
N ASP A 123 -15.39 -23.24 -1.44
CA ASP A 123 -16.78 -23.70 -1.32
C ASP A 123 -17.23 -23.90 0.15
N LYS A 124 -16.27 -23.93 1.08
CA LYS A 124 -16.59 -24.01 2.52
C LYS A 124 -16.96 -22.68 3.16
N LEU A 125 -16.70 -21.55 2.45
CA LEU A 125 -16.99 -20.22 2.97
C LEU A 125 -18.13 -19.57 2.17
N ASP A 126 -19.33 -19.58 2.72
CA ASP A 126 -20.54 -19.00 2.09
C ASP A 126 -20.37 -17.51 1.72
N GLU A 127 -19.51 -16.79 2.46
CA GLU A 127 -19.26 -15.36 2.27
C GLU A 127 -18.07 -15.06 1.33
N TYR A 128 -17.48 -16.06 0.66
CA TYR A 128 -16.39 -15.80 -0.28
C TYR A 128 -16.88 -14.95 -1.47
N GLY A 129 -16.12 -13.92 -1.82
CA GLY A 129 -16.48 -12.94 -2.84
C GLY A 129 -17.23 -11.71 -2.30
N ALA A 130 -17.49 -11.62 -0.99
CA ALA A 130 -18.23 -10.51 -0.40
C ALA A 130 -17.48 -9.17 -0.52
N LEU A 131 -16.15 -9.15 -0.44
CA LEU A 131 -15.35 -7.92 -0.59
C LEU A 131 -15.46 -7.34 -1.99
N VAL A 132 -15.56 -8.20 -3.01
CA VAL A 132 -15.75 -7.78 -4.42
C VAL A 132 -17.22 -7.73 -4.84
N ASN A 133 -18.15 -8.03 -3.92
CA ASN A 133 -19.59 -8.09 -4.17
C ASN A 133 -19.94 -9.00 -5.36
N ARG A 134 -19.35 -10.20 -5.38
CA ARG A 134 -19.56 -11.25 -6.38
C ARG A 134 -19.82 -12.58 -5.70
N THR A 135 -20.62 -13.43 -6.33
CA THR A 135 -20.77 -14.82 -5.91
C THR A 135 -19.59 -15.68 -6.39
N VAL A 136 -19.39 -16.84 -5.78
CA VAL A 136 -18.38 -17.81 -6.22
C VAL A 136 -18.59 -18.20 -7.69
N ASP A 137 -19.84 -18.36 -8.13
CA ASP A 137 -20.17 -18.69 -9.52
C ASP A 137 -19.77 -17.56 -10.48
N ASP A 138 -20.03 -16.28 -10.12
CA ASP A 138 -19.58 -15.13 -10.92
C ASP A 138 -18.05 -15.06 -11.03
N LEU A 139 -17.36 -15.44 -9.94
CA LEU A 139 -15.89 -15.48 -9.91
C LEU A 139 -15.33 -16.62 -10.77
N ARG A 140 -15.99 -17.80 -10.77
CA ARG A 140 -15.61 -18.93 -11.64
C ARG A 140 -15.75 -18.58 -13.10
N GLU A 141 -16.84 -17.92 -13.50
CA GLU A 141 -17.03 -17.47 -14.89
C GLU A 141 -15.97 -16.46 -15.33
N GLY A 142 -15.53 -15.57 -14.40
CA GLY A 142 -14.49 -14.57 -14.65
C GLY A 142 -13.05 -15.10 -14.55
N ALA A 143 -12.83 -16.23 -13.88
CA ALA A 143 -11.52 -16.80 -13.60
C ALA A 143 -10.85 -17.43 -14.84
N GLY A 144 -11.59 -17.77 -15.89
CA GLY A 144 -11.14 -18.54 -17.06
C GLY A 144 -9.91 -18.04 -17.84
N ALA A 145 -9.28 -16.92 -17.44
CA ALA A 145 -8.08 -16.38 -18.08
C ALA A 145 -6.96 -15.95 -17.11
N ARG A 146 -7.17 -16.04 -15.79
CA ARG A 146 -6.24 -15.46 -14.78
C ARG A 146 -5.83 -16.42 -13.67
N VAL A 147 -6.38 -17.61 -13.62
CA VAL A 147 -6.07 -18.59 -12.58
C VAL A 147 -5.04 -19.55 -13.13
N ASP A 148 -3.88 -19.64 -12.48
CA ASP A 148 -2.94 -20.74 -12.72
C ASP A 148 -3.67 -22.04 -12.39
N VAL A 149 -3.84 -22.89 -13.39
CA VAL A 149 -4.41 -24.23 -13.22
C VAL A 149 -3.31 -25.10 -12.63
N ASP A 150 -3.18 -25.07 -11.32
CA ASP A 150 -2.45 -26.13 -10.62
C ASP A 150 -3.28 -27.42 -10.72
N GLU A 151 -2.68 -28.49 -11.21
CA GLU A 151 -3.38 -29.77 -11.47
C GLU A 151 -3.87 -30.47 -10.18
N GLY A 152 -3.47 -29.96 -8.99
CA GLY A 152 -3.82 -30.53 -7.68
C GLY A 152 -5.05 -29.95 -7.00
N LYS A 153 -5.67 -28.89 -7.54
CA LYS A 153 -6.83 -28.22 -6.93
C LYS A 153 -8.14 -28.92 -7.21
N ASP A 154 -9.04 -28.92 -6.22
CA ASP A 154 -10.41 -29.42 -6.40
C ASP A 154 -11.28 -28.39 -7.15
N ASP A 155 -11.05 -27.08 -6.95
CA ASP A 155 -11.73 -25.98 -7.66
C ASP A 155 -10.71 -24.95 -8.19
N PRO A 156 -10.94 -24.36 -9.36
CA PRO A 156 -10.07 -23.32 -9.93
C PRO A 156 -9.87 -22.08 -9.04
N LEU A 157 -10.83 -21.75 -8.17
CA LEU A 157 -10.75 -20.62 -7.24
C LEU A 157 -9.99 -20.95 -5.96
N ASP A 158 -9.80 -22.25 -5.64
CA ASP A 158 -9.00 -22.63 -4.49
C ASP A 158 -7.58 -22.07 -4.60
N PHE A 159 -7.01 -21.67 -3.50
CA PHE A 159 -5.72 -20.99 -3.50
C PHE A 159 -4.74 -21.61 -2.49
N ALA A 160 -3.46 -21.57 -2.86
CA ALA A 160 -2.42 -22.18 -2.08
C ALA A 160 -2.18 -21.47 -0.75
N LEU A 161 -2.26 -22.22 0.34
CA LEU A 161 -1.84 -21.82 1.69
C LEU A 161 -0.40 -22.24 1.97
N TRP A 162 0.00 -23.42 1.45
CA TRP A 162 1.33 -23.97 1.54
C TRP A 162 1.70 -24.65 0.23
N LYS A 163 2.86 -24.37 -0.30
CA LYS A 163 3.39 -24.97 -1.52
C LYS A 163 4.47 -25.97 -1.15
N ALA A 164 4.35 -27.22 -1.60
CA ALA A 164 5.35 -28.24 -1.37
C ALA A 164 6.71 -27.87 -1.97
N ALA A 165 7.77 -28.31 -1.32
CA ALA A 165 9.15 -28.01 -1.71
C ALA A 165 9.48 -28.46 -3.13
N LYS A 166 10.09 -27.57 -3.91
CA LYS A 166 10.69 -27.90 -5.20
C LYS A 166 12.21 -27.85 -5.11
N PRO A 167 12.93 -28.63 -5.92
CA PRO A 167 14.39 -28.62 -5.87
C PRO A 167 14.98 -27.23 -6.11
N GLY A 168 15.79 -26.75 -5.15
CA GLY A 168 16.48 -25.47 -5.25
C GLY A 168 15.69 -24.26 -4.73
N GLU A 169 14.44 -24.45 -4.26
CA GLU A 169 13.67 -23.40 -3.59
C GLU A 169 13.94 -23.39 -2.07
N PRO A 170 13.83 -22.21 -1.41
CA PRO A 170 13.87 -22.12 0.04
C PRO A 170 12.68 -22.87 0.64
N THR A 171 12.92 -23.57 1.75
CA THR A 171 11.90 -24.41 2.39
C THR A 171 11.93 -24.32 3.90
N TRP A 172 10.75 -24.48 4.49
CA TRP A 172 10.52 -24.61 5.93
C TRP A 172 9.83 -25.93 6.24
N ASP A 173 10.04 -26.43 7.44
CA ASP A 173 9.34 -27.60 7.92
C ASP A 173 7.88 -27.30 8.22
N SER A 174 6.98 -28.23 7.88
CA SER A 174 5.57 -28.17 8.23
C SER A 174 5.00 -29.58 8.49
N PRO A 175 3.81 -29.70 9.13
CA PRO A 175 3.13 -30.97 9.29
C PRO A 175 2.80 -31.70 7.98
N TRP A 176 2.74 -30.97 6.87
CA TRP A 176 2.41 -31.48 5.53
C TRP A 176 3.65 -31.74 4.67
N GLY A 177 4.83 -31.62 5.27
CA GLY A 177 6.11 -31.76 4.59
C GLY A 177 6.83 -30.43 4.35
N PRO A 178 8.10 -30.48 3.91
CA PRO A 178 8.87 -29.28 3.63
C PRO A 178 8.24 -28.48 2.48
N GLY A 179 8.25 -27.16 2.61
CA GLY A 179 7.65 -26.27 1.63
C GLY A 179 7.77 -24.81 2.01
N ARG A 180 6.92 -23.96 1.46
CA ARG A 180 6.86 -22.52 1.73
C ARG A 180 5.41 -22.02 1.76
N PRO A 181 5.13 -20.88 2.43
CA PRO A 181 3.80 -20.34 2.48
C PRO A 181 3.30 -19.88 1.10
N GLY A 182 1.98 -19.88 0.94
CA GLY A 182 1.30 -19.13 -0.09
C GLY A 182 1.37 -17.62 0.20
N TRP A 183 1.03 -16.81 -0.80
CA TRP A 183 1.17 -15.36 -0.69
C TRP A 183 0.13 -14.71 0.25
N HIS A 184 -1.09 -15.25 0.34
CA HIS A 184 -2.18 -14.61 1.08
C HIS A 184 -2.05 -14.81 2.59
N ILE A 185 -1.63 -16.00 3.03
CA ILE A 185 -1.49 -16.35 4.44
C ILE A 185 -0.46 -15.48 5.20
N GLU A 186 0.48 -14.87 4.47
CA GLU A 186 1.50 -13.98 5.03
C GLU A 186 0.86 -12.81 5.78
N CYS A 187 0.00 -12.06 5.09
CA CYS A 187 -0.65 -10.88 5.63
C CYS A 187 -1.61 -11.22 6.77
N VAL A 188 -2.32 -12.35 6.68
CA VAL A 188 -3.20 -12.83 7.74
C VAL A 188 -2.42 -13.16 9.00
N ALA A 189 -1.35 -13.94 8.87
CA ALA A 189 -0.53 -14.31 10.02
C ALA A 189 0.10 -13.07 10.69
N MET A 190 0.66 -12.16 9.91
CA MET A 190 1.29 -10.94 10.42
C MET A 190 0.30 -9.96 11.04
N SER A 191 -0.82 -9.68 10.35
CA SER A 191 -1.81 -8.71 10.85
C SER A 191 -2.48 -9.20 12.13
N LEU A 192 -2.93 -10.45 12.18
CA LEU A 192 -3.59 -11.01 13.36
C LEU A 192 -2.64 -11.20 14.56
N ASP A 193 -1.37 -11.51 14.33
CA ASP A 193 -0.38 -11.60 15.42
C ASP A 193 -0.03 -10.23 16.00
N LEU A 194 0.11 -9.22 15.14
CA LEU A 194 0.59 -7.89 15.54
C LEU A 194 -0.52 -6.95 15.99
N LEU A 195 -1.73 -7.05 15.42
CA LEU A 195 -2.84 -6.14 15.67
C LEU A 195 -4.03 -6.81 16.39
N GLY A 196 -4.11 -8.14 16.37
CA GLY A 196 -5.23 -8.91 16.95
C GLY A 196 -6.43 -9.00 16.03
N ASP A 197 -7.45 -9.74 16.50
CA ASP A 197 -8.71 -9.94 15.79
C ASP A 197 -9.50 -8.63 15.69
N GLY A 198 -10.16 -8.43 14.56
CA GLY A 198 -11.01 -7.27 14.35
C GLY A 198 -10.25 -5.94 14.41
N PHE A 199 -9.02 -5.90 13.90
CA PHE A 199 -8.29 -4.64 13.78
C PHE A 199 -9.02 -3.65 12.87
N ASP A 200 -8.69 -2.36 12.95
CA ASP A 200 -9.60 -1.35 12.42
C ASP A 200 -9.54 -1.24 10.89
N ILE A 201 -8.36 -1.04 10.30
CA ILE A 201 -8.23 -0.72 8.87
C ILE A 201 -7.23 -1.66 8.20
N HIS A 202 -7.64 -2.24 7.06
CA HIS A 202 -6.77 -2.94 6.14
C HIS A 202 -6.83 -2.35 4.74
N GLY A 203 -5.73 -2.41 3.99
CA GLY A 203 -5.78 -1.95 2.62
C GLY A 203 -4.53 -2.13 1.78
N GLY A 204 -4.59 -1.59 0.56
CA GLY A 204 -3.58 -1.69 -0.47
C GLY A 204 -4.05 -1.09 -1.79
N GLY A 205 -3.43 -1.45 -2.90
CA GLY A 205 -3.90 -1.07 -4.24
C GLY A 205 -5.20 -1.77 -4.63
N ASP A 206 -5.94 -1.17 -5.58
CA ASP A 206 -7.19 -1.75 -6.13
C ASP A 206 -6.98 -3.15 -6.72
N ASP A 207 -5.79 -3.45 -7.22
CA ASP A 207 -5.41 -4.75 -7.76
C ASP A 207 -5.33 -5.86 -6.70
N LEU A 208 -5.21 -5.49 -5.43
CA LEU A 208 -5.18 -6.41 -4.31
C LEU A 208 -6.58 -6.81 -3.82
N ILE A 209 -7.64 -6.08 -4.17
CA ILE A 209 -9.01 -6.40 -3.72
C ILE A 209 -9.31 -7.88 -4.03
N PHE A 210 -8.98 -8.30 -5.25
CA PHE A 210 -9.13 -9.69 -5.68
C PHE A 210 -7.93 -10.12 -6.55
N PRO A 211 -7.33 -11.28 -6.24
CA PRO A 211 -7.78 -12.25 -5.22
C PRO A 211 -7.24 -11.99 -3.80
N HIS A 212 -6.21 -11.14 -3.60
CA HIS A 212 -5.38 -11.13 -2.40
C HIS A 212 -6.18 -10.84 -1.10
N HIS A 213 -6.84 -9.70 -1.01
CA HIS A 213 -7.59 -9.31 0.20
C HIS A 213 -8.83 -10.17 0.45
N GLU A 214 -9.52 -10.62 -0.62
CA GLU A 214 -10.62 -11.56 -0.47
C GLU A 214 -10.12 -12.88 0.12
N ASN A 215 -8.96 -13.37 -0.33
CA ASN A 215 -8.35 -14.60 0.17
C ASN A 215 -7.88 -14.44 1.61
N GLU A 216 -7.26 -13.32 1.98
CA GLU A 216 -6.89 -13.02 3.37
C GLU A 216 -8.12 -13.01 4.28
N ARG A 217 -9.20 -12.35 3.82
CA ARG A 217 -10.46 -12.34 4.56
C ARG A 217 -11.02 -13.75 4.73
N ALA A 218 -10.96 -14.56 3.69
CA ALA A 218 -11.43 -15.94 3.72
C ALA A 218 -10.63 -16.79 4.72
N GLU A 219 -9.31 -16.67 4.74
CA GLU A 219 -8.43 -17.37 5.68
C GLU A 219 -8.75 -17.00 7.14
N ALA A 220 -8.91 -15.72 7.45
CA ALA A 220 -9.24 -15.27 8.80
C ALA A 220 -10.61 -15.77 9.25
N LEU A 221 -11.64 -15.64 8.40
CA LEU A 221 -12.99 -16.13 8.68
C LEU A 221 -13.03 -17.66 8.77
N GLY A 222 -12.29 -18.36 7.93
CA GLY A 222 -12.14 -19.82 8.01
C GLY A 222 -11.59 -20.29 9.35
N CYS A 223 -10.70 -19.52 9.96
CA CYS A 223 -10.24 -19.73 11.34
C CYS A 223 -11.26 -19.30 12.40
N GLY A 224 -12.43 -18.77 12.01
CA GLY A 224 -13.44 -18.24 12.93
C GLY A 224 -12.99 -16.97 13.65
N ARG A 225 -12.09 -16.20 13.05
CA ARG A 225 -11.54 -14.95 13.59
C ARG A 225 -12.15 -13.74 12.86
N GLU A 226 -12.37 -12.65 13.59
CA GLU A 226 -12.68 -11.36 12.96
C GLU A 226 -11.44 -10.81 12.26
N PHE A 227 -11.61 -10.27 11.03
CA PHE A 227 -10.55 -9.62 10.32
C PHE A 227 -10.71 -8.09 10.35
N ALA A 228 -10.27 -7.35 9.31
CA ALA A 228 -10.37 -5.90 9.29
C ALA A 228 -11.82 -5.40 9.27
N LYS A 229 -12.12 -4.34 10.03
CA LYS A 229 -13.44 -3.68 10.05
C LYS A 229 -13.68 -2.80 8.84
N TYR A 230 -12.62 -2.11 8.37
CA TYR A 230 -12.69 -1.19 7.24
C TYR A 230 -11.60 -1.54 6.20
N TRP A 231 -11.97 -1.44 4.93
CA TRP A 231 -11.09 -1.69 3.81
C TRP A 231 -10.85 -0.42 3.02
N ILE A 232 -9.60 -0.11 2.75
CA ILE A 232 -9.18 1.07 1.99
C ILE A 232 -8.34 0.62 0.79
N HIS A 233 -8.79 0.99 -0.42
CA HIS A 233 -8.06 0.68 -1.65
C HIS A 233 -7.74 1.95 -2.41
N ASN A 234 -6.48 2.09 -2.80
CA ASN A 234 -6.06 3.20 -3.65
C ASN A 234 -6.08 2.80 -5.13
N GLY A 235 -6.56 3.71 -5.96
CA GLY A 235 -6.61 3.52 -7.40
C GLY A 235 -5.21 3.39 -8.03
N MET A 236 -5.17 2.83 -9.23
CA MET A 236 -3.94 2.54 -9.97
C MET A 236 -3.27 3.81 -10.52
N VAL A 237 -1.99 3.69 -10.84
CA VAL A 237 -1.25 4.71 -11.59
C VAL A 237 -1.22 4.30 -13.06
N GLN A 238 -1.62 5.21 -13.93
CA GLN A 238 -1.50 5.08 -15.37
C GLN A 238 -0.50 6.13 -15.88
N VAL A 239 0.30 5.72 -16.83
CA VAL A 239 1.24 6.61 -17.49
C VAL A 239 0.74 6.83 -18.91
N ASP A 240 0.64 8.09 -19.32
CA ASP A 240 0.15 8.49 -20.65
C ASP A 240 0.77 7.65 -21.76
N GLY A 241 -0.10 6.95 -22.49
CA GLY A 241 -0.05 6.18 -23.75
C GLY A 241 1.25 5.91 -24.49
N GLU A 242 2.35 6.50 -24.12
CA GLU A 242 3.67 6.24 -24.69
C GLU A 242 4.58 5.52 -23.70
N LYS A 243 5.22 4.47 -24.20
CA LYS A 243 6.18 3.67 -23.43
C LYS A 243 7.26 4.58 -22.83
N MET A 244 7.31 4.68 -21.50
CA MET A 244 8.35 5.40 -20.78
C MET A 244 9.73 5.00 -21.31
N SER A 245 10.51 5.94 -21.81
CA SER A 245 11.89 5.73 -22.25
C SER A 245 12.78 6.89 -21.84
N LYS A 246 14.03 6.60 -21.50
CA LYS A 246 15.03 7.63 -21.11
C LYS A 246 15.21 8.71 -22.18
N SER A 247 15.05 8.36 -23.46
CA SER A 247 15.23 9.29 -24.60
C SER A 247 14.05 10.25 -24.81
N LEU A 248 12.87 9.93 -24.23
CA LEU A 248 11.66 10.75 -24.31
C LEU A 248 11.35 11.45 -22.96
N GLY A 249 12.23 11.32 -21.95
CA GLY A 249 11.95 11.78 -20.59
C GLY A 249 10.91 10.90 -19.85
N ASN A 250 10.61 9.72 -20.38
CA ASN A 250 9.70 8.75 -19.80
C ASN A 250 10.45 7.87 -18.79
N PHE A 251 10.36 8.18 -17.52
CA PHE A 251 11.04 7.43 -16.45
C PHE A 251 10.26 6.18 -16.07
N THR A 252 10.92 5.02 -16.13
CA THR A 252 10.30 3.72 -15.82
C THR A 252 10.44 3.33 -14.36
N THR A 253 11.40 3.90 -13.63
CA THR A 253 11.66 3.62 -12.20
C THR A 253 11.36 4.84 -11.36
N LEU A 254 10.98 4.60 -10.10
CA LEU A 254 10.77 5.66 -9.12
C LEU A 254 12.07 6.45 -8.87
N GLU A 255 13.21 5.75 -8.76
CA GLU A 255 14.54 6.36 -8.63
C GLU A 255 14.79 7.42 -9.72
N ALA A 256 14.60 7.05 -10.99
CA ALA A 256 14.83 7.96 -12.10
C ALA A 256 13.91 9.18 -12.07
N MET A 257 12.69 9.03 -11.60
CA MET A 257 11.76 10.16 -11.39
C MET A 257 12.24 11.07 -10.26
N LEU A 258 12.62 10.49 -9.13
CA LEU A 258 13.10 11.23 -7.96
C LEU A 258 14.46 11.93 -8.22
N ASP A 259 15.26 11.45 -9.16
CA ASP A 259 16.51 12.10 -9.57
C ASP A 259 16.26 13.29 -10.52
N HIS A 260 15.12 13.31 -11.20
CA HIS A 260 14.79 14.35 -12.17
C HIS A 260 13.89 15.45 -11.59
N TRP A 261 12.88 15.11 -10.79
CA TRP A 261 11.96 16.04 -10.17
C TRP A 261 12.14 16.12 -8.66
N ASP A 262 11.81 17.27 -8.10
CA ASP A 262 11.75 17.41 -6.64
C ASP A 262 10.75 16.39 -6.07
N PRO A 263 11.15 15.53 -5.11
CA PRO A 263 10.25 14.55 -4.49
C PRO A 263 8.98 15.17 -3.89
N ARG A 264 9.05 16.42 -3.44
CA ARG A 264 7.89 17.16 -2.90
C ARG A 264 6.87 17.48 -3.99
N ALA A 265 7.32 17.72 -5.23
CA ALA A 265 6.41 17.94 -6.37
C ALA A 265 5.66 16.65 -6.72
N LEU A 266 6.34 15.49 -6.71
CA LEU A 266 5.69 14.20 -6.90
C LEU A 266 4.67 13.93 -5.77
N ARG A 267 5.02 14.23 -4.53
CA ARG A 267 4.10 14.12 -3.39
C ARG A 267 2.88 15.03 -3.57
N LEU A 268 3.08 16.28 -3.98
CA LEU A 268 2.00 17.23 -4.24
C LEU A 268 1.08 16.74 -5.37
N LEU A 269 1.64 16.17 -6.45
CA LEU A 269 0.87 15.59 -7.54
C LEU A 269 -0.03 14.45 -7.06
N VAL A 270 0.49 13.55 -6.22
CA VAL A 270 -0.32 12.47 -5.60
C VAL A 270 -1.45 13.06 -4.76
N LEU A 271 -1.20 14.10 -3.95
CA LEU A 271 -2.21 14.74 -3.11
C LEU A 271 -3.30 15.49 -3.90
N GLN A 272 -3.02 15.89 -5.12
CA GLN A 272 -3.99 16.54 -6.03
C GLN A 272 -4.96 15.55 -6.68
N THR A 273 -4.73 14.24 -6.53
CA THR A 273 -5.63 13.19 -7.00
C THR A 273 -6.21 12.45 -5.80
N HIS A 274 -7.54 12.32 -5.74
CA HIS A 274 -8.18 11.53 -4.68
C HIS A 274 -7.65 10.09 -4.70
N TYR A 275 -7.36 9.53 -3.53
CA TYR A 275 -6.68 8.22 -3.47
C TYR A 275 -7.45 7.09 -4.16
N ARG A 276 -8.78 7.11 -4.19
CA ARG A 276 -9.60 6.08 -4.87
C ARG A 276 -9.56 6.17 -6.39
N HIS A 277 -9.19 7.32 -6.96
CA HIS A 277 -9.20 7.48 -8.40
C HIS A 277 -7.91 6.99 -9.03
N THR A 278 -8.00 6.47 -10.26
CA THR A 278 -6.82 6.25 -11.09
C THR A 278 -6.09 7.57 -11.30
N MET A 279 -4.77 7.54 -11.15
CA MET A 279 -3.92 8.70 -11.32
C MET A 279 -3.18 8.59 -12.64
N GLU A 280 -3.35 9.59 -13.50
CA GLU A 280 -2.57 9.72 -14.72
C GLU A 280 -1.33 10.56 -14.46
N ILE A 281 -0.18 10.08 -14.91
CA ILE A 281 1.09 10.80 -14.80
C ILE A 281 1.66 11.02 -16.18
N GLY A 282 1.86 12.31 -16.49
CA GLY A 282 2.56 12.79 -17.66
C GLY A 282 3.52 13.92 -17.29
N ALA A 283 4.39 14.32 -18.20
CA ALA A 283 5.33 15.41 -17.99
C ALA A 283 4.61 16.72 -17.62
N ASP A 284 3.51 17.04 -18.29
CA ASP A 284 2.74 18.27 -18.04
C ASP A 284 2.15 18.29 -16.61
N ALA A 285 1.73 17.14 -16.09
CA ALA A 285 1.20 17.03 -14.72
C ALA A 285 2.31 17.25 -13.67
N LEU A 286 3.49 16.70 -13.90
CA LEU A 286 4.66 16.91 -13.04
C LEU A 286 5.15 18.37 -13.10
N ASP A 287 5.24 18.97 -14.27
CA ASP A 287 5.60 20.39 -14.42
C ASP A 287 4.58 21.32 -13.76
N GLY A 288 3.29 20.95 -13.81
CA GLY A 288 2.23 21.62 -13.07
C GLY A 288 2.42 21.52 -11.56
N ALA A 289 2.80 20.36 -11.04
CA ALA A 289 3.08 20.14 -9.64
C ALA A 289 4.34 20.90 -9.16
N VAL A 290 5.39 20.94 -9.97
CA VAL A 290 6.60 21.77 -9.72
C VAL A 290 6.20 23.23 -9.62
N SER A 291 5.44 23.76 -10.59
CA SER A 291 4.98 25.14 -10.57
C SER A 291 4.07 25.48 -9.37
N ALA A 292 3.33 24.50 -8.88
CA ALA A 292 2.53 24.65 -7.67
C ALA A 292 3.42 24.66 -6.42
N LEU A 293 4.42 23.79 -6.37
CA LEU A 293 5.40 23.76 -5.28
C LEU A 293 6.21 25.05 -5.19
N ASP A 294 6.65 25.60 -6.32
CA ASP A 294 7.39 26.87 -6.39
C ASP A 294 6.58 28.02 -5.75
N ARG A 295 5.27 28.01 -5.90
CA ARG A 295 4.39 29.02 -5.26
C ARG A 295 4.34 28.86 -3.75
N LEU A 296 4.33 27.63 -3.23
CA LEU A 296 4.40 27.35 -1.80
C LEU A 296 5.76 27.76 -1.22
N ASP A 297 6.85 27.41 -1.91
CA ASP A 297 8.20 27.78 -1.50
C ASP A 297 8.39 29.30 -1.51
N ALA A 298 7.93 29.99 -2.54
CA ALA A 298 7.99 31.46 -2.61
C ALA A 298 7.21 32.13 -1.46
N PHE A 299 6.02 31.59 -1.11
CA PHE A 299 5.27 32.07 0.05
C PHE A 299 6.03 31.84 1.35
N ALA A 300 6.56 30.61 1.55
CA ALA A 300 7.35 30.28 2.75
C ALA A 300 8.58 31.18 2.92
N ASP A 301 9.26 31.51 1.82
CA ASP A 301 10.41 32.44 1.83
C ASP A 301 9.98 33.88 2.17
N ARG A 302 8.87 34.31 1.60
CA ARG A 302 8.28 35.64 1.90
C ARG A 302 7.89 35.74 3.36
N PHE A 303 7.17 34.72 3.89
CA PHE A 303 6.72 34.68 5.27
C PHE A 303 7.92 34.73 6.26
N ARG A 304 8.93 33.89 6.01
CA ARG A 304 10.17 33.91 6.80
C ARG A 304 10.89 35.27 6.76
N SER A 305 10.89 35.92 5.59
CA SER A 305 11.54 37.23 5.42
C SER A 305 10.81 38.36 6.11
N ALA A 306 9.51 38.21 6.33
CA ALA A 306 8.70 39.17 7.08
C ALA A 306 8.95 39.13 8.60
N ASN A 307 9.69 38.13 9.12
CA ASN A 307 9.97 37.91 10.54
C ASN A 307 8.69 37.95 11.41
N LEU A 308 7.62 37.33 10.93
CA LEU A 308 6.37 37.23 11.67
C LEU A 308 6.55 36.27 12.85
N GLU A 309 5.91 36.58 13.97
CA GLU A 309 5.84 35.68 15.11
C GLU A 309 4.85 34.56 14.81
N ASP A 310 5.13 33.36 15.33
CA ASP A 310 4.18 32.24 15.28
C ASP A 310 2.90 32.65 16.03
N SER A 311 1.75 32.47 15.37
CA SER A 311 0.45 32.71 15.94
C SER A 311 -0.42 31.45 15.88
N GLU A 312 -1.51 31.45 16.66
CA GLU A 312 -2.48 30.36 16.58
C GLU A 312 -3.13 30.37 15.17
N PRO A 313 -3.21 29.19 14.52
CA PRO A 313 -3.82 29.11 13.19
C PRO A 313 -5.28 29.58 13.19
N ASP A 314 -5.75 30.21 12.09
CA ASP A 314 -7.15 30.54 11.91
C ASP A 314 -8.02 29.28 11.98
N GLY A 315 -8.84 29.21 13.03
CA GLY A 315 -9.73 28.07 13.25
C GLY A 315 -10.68 27.79 12.08
N SER A 316 -10.99 28.79 11.26
CA SER A 316 -11.85 28.60 10.08
C SER A 316 -11.10 27.91 8.93
N VAL A 317 -9.81 28.13 8.76
CA VAL A 317 -8.96 27.45 7.79
C VAL A 317 -8.76 26.01 8.22
N VAL A 318 -8.42 25.79 9.50
CA VAL A 318 -8.28 24.44 10.08
C VAL A 318 -9.59 23.64 9.96
N ALA A 319 -10.75 24.28 10.23
CA ALA A 319 -12.05 23.61 10.10
C ALA A 319 -12.33 23.18 8.65
N LYS A 320 -12.07 24.03 7.66
CA LYS A 320 -12.22 23.68 6.24
C LYS A 320 -11.28 22.56 5.80
N PHE A 321 -10.04 22.58 6.29
CA PHE A 321 -9.08 21.51 6.03
C PHE A 321 -9.58 20.18 6.59
N ASN A 322 -10.03 20.17 7.84
CA ASN A 322 -10.57 18.98 8.49
C ASN A 322 -11.84 18.49 7.78
N GLU A 323 -12.77 19.36 7.40
CA GLU A 323 -13.96 19.00 6.62
C GLU A 323 -13.59 18.30 5.31
N ALA A 324 -12.58 18.80 4.60
CA ALA A 324 -12.09 18.19 3.37
C ALA A 324 -11.45 16.82 3.60
N MET A 325 -10.66 16.67 4.68
CA MET A 325 -9.99 15.41 5.00
C MET A 325 -10.93 14.39 5.62
N ASP A 326 -11.94 14.80 6.36
CA ASP A 326 -12.98 13.92 6.94
C ASP A 326 -13.90 13.34 5.85
N ASP A 327 -14.01 14.01 4.69
CA ASP A 327 -14.73 13.49 3.53
C ASP A 327 -13.82 12.53 2.72
N ASP A 328 -13.70 11.32 3.24
CA ASP A 328 -12.98 10.19 2.59
C ASP A 328 -11.53 10.53 2.19
N LEU A 329 -10.78 11.21 3.07
CA LEU A 329 -9.41 11.69 2.80
C LEU A 329 -9.35 12.57 1.53
N GLY A 330 -10.22 13.56 1.42
CA GLY A 330 -10.35 14.45 0.27
C GLY A 330 -9.13 15.37 0.09
N THR A 331 -7.95 14.80 -0.11
CA THR A 331 -6.67 15.52 -0.25
C THR A 331 -6.70 16.61 -1.34
N PRO A 332 -7.37 16.44 -2.50
CA PRO A 332 -7.47 17.53 -3.48
C PRO A 332 -8.16 18.78 -2.93
N ALA A 333 -9.25 18.60 -2.17
CA ALA A 333 -9.96 19.69 -1.52
C ALA A 333 -9.14 20.31 -0.40
N ALA A 334 -8.47 19.50 0.42
CA ALA A 334 -7.56 19.97 1.47
C ALA A 334 -6.38 20.78 0.90
N VAL A 335 -5.77 20.34 -0.21
CA VAL A 335 -4.74 21.10 -0.94
C VAL A 335 -5.28 22.43 -1.46
N ALA A 336 -6.52 22.46 -1.96
CA ALA A 336 -7.16 23.71 -2.40
C ALA A 336 -7.32 24.69 -1.23
N VAL A 337 -7.73 24.23 -0.05
CA VAL A 337 -7.80 25.06 1.18
C VAL A 337 -6.45 25.69 1.50
N ILE A 338 -5.36 24.92 1.43
CA ILE A 338 -4.00 25.44 1.67
C ILE A 338 -3.62 26.51 0.66
N PHE A 339 -3.90 26.32 -0.64
CA PHE A 339 -3.59 27.33 -1.66
C PHE A 339 -4.45 28.58 -1.53
N ASP A 340 -5.69 28.46 -1.05
CA ASP A 340 -6.55 29.62 -0.77
C ASP A 340 -6.02 30.41 0.44
N ALA A 341 -5.61 29.74 1.51
CA ALA A 341 -4.97 30.34 2.67
C ALA A 341 -3.68 31.08 2.28
N VAL A 342 -2.79 30.44 1.51
CA VAL A 342 -1.56 31.08 0.99
C VAL A 342 -1.87 32.34 0.17
N ARG A 343 -2.93 32.31 -0.63
CA ARG A 343 -3.33 33.48 -1.44
C ARG A 343 -3.83 34.63 -0.56
N GLU A 344 -4.61 34.29 0.46
CA GLU A 344 -5.13 35.27 1.41
C GLU A 344 -4.02 35.87 2.29
N ALA A 345 -3.13 35.03 2.83
CA ALA A 345 -1.97 35.51 3.59
C ALA A 345 -1.05 36.42 2.76
N ASN A 346 -0.80 36.08 1.47
CA ASN A 346 -0.05 36.96 0.58
C ASN A 346 -0.71 38.32 0.39
N ARG A 347 -2.07 38.40 0.28
CA ARG A 347 -2.81 39.63 0.18
C ARG A 347 -2.62 40.50 1.44
N HIS A 348 -2.69 39.89 2.63
CA HIS A 348 -2.47 40.63 3.89
C HIS A 348 -1.02 41.12 4.01
N LEU A 349 -0.04 40.37 3.55
CA LEU A 349 1.34 40.82 3.46
C LEU A 349 1.54 41.98 2.50
N ASP A 350 0.77 42.05 1.40
CA ASP A 350 0.78 43.18 0.46
C ASP A 350 0.14 44.45 1.04
N GLU A 351 -0.78 44.28 1.99
CA GLU A 351 -1.48 45.37 2.68
C GLU A 351 -0.81 45.80 4.00
N ASP A 352 0.39 45.29 4.31
CA ASP A 352 1.12 45.49 5.57
C ASP A 352 0.34 45.02 6.83
N ASN A 353 -0.60 44.08 6.68
CA ASN A 353 -1.40 43.46 7.76
C ASN A 353 -0.72 42.18 8.24
N SER A 354 0.43 42.33 8.89
CA SER A 354 1.31 41.17 9.25
C SER A 354 0.67 40.22 10.26
N ASP A 355 -0.14 40.73 11.19
CA ASP A 355 -0.78 39.91 12.24
C ASP A 355 -1.83 38.98 11.63
N GLU A 356 -2.67 39.46 10.70
CA GLU A 356 -3.63 38.66 9.97
C GLU A 356 -2.93 37.64 9.06
N ALA A 357 -1.83 38.04 8.39
CA ALA A 357 -1.06 37.11 7.55
C ALA A 357 -0.44 35.98 8.37
N ALA A 358 -0.04 36.22 9.62
CA ALA A 358 0.55 35.23 10.48
C ALA A 358 -0.45 34.20 11.01
N SER A 359 -1.72 34.56 11.13
CA SER A 359 -2.79 33.68 11.64
C SER A 359 -3.40 32.75 10.58
N ILE A 360 -3.31 33.12 9.31
CA ILE A 360 -3.85 32.34 8.19
C ILE A 360 -2.95 31.14 7.86
#